data_96455ba113fb124438bbac756dfe182c
#
_entry.id   96455ba113fb124438bbac756dfe182c
#
_cell.length_a   1.000
_cell.length_b   1.000
_cell.length_c   1.000
_cell.angle_alpha   90.00
_cell.angle_beta   90.00
_cell.angle_gamma   90.00
#
_symmetry.space_group_name_H-M   'P 1'
#
loop_
_entity.id
_entity.type
_entity.pdbx_description
1 polymer ?
#
loop_
_entity_poly.entity_id
_entity_poly.type
_entity_poly.pdbx_seq_one_letter_code
_entity_poly.pdbx_strand_id
1 'polypeptide(L)'
;MNLKYKTILSATAALMAITGSAGAKSKEKVNQVTADGYSFAVFGDSRSMLHLPDKANEKEEATKLIVDMFNLVLPEKMAEELVRKDVKLTYDPKSGELVQIVMPFMTASEVMTLTIDKGWVIEASVEDTKLLPGVRRTIFRLPAGQWISREIVRDVQTGRTNFIVNTGDIVWWGKQGNPPSKNPYWKLVDEEVLQKLPPPDEKMVAAGLPGRIFPAVGNHEIWDDSDVEGLLSAFPYLKKFGVSNKRLIYKIDYQDTRFIFLWTGKYDYREPSGWGATRPAFEEQMSELKTWLDEAKANGTRKVFVSFHAPAFCSSGMGPIPEAQNPHKVLASYAKDMEIVVFNGHVHTTEVYEVDGIKYLVLGGGGAEQDPILPGRSHFKVPADYPPEQYWKGEDRKEEYNYLTVDVKPGQKTKFTLNRLRPWSSQPFATVELFKSSK
;
A
#
# COMPACT_ATOMS: atom_id res chain seq x y z
N MET A 1 15.24 -19.73 -14.93
CA MET A 1 13.80 -19.87 -15.07
C MET A 1 13.04 -19.68 -13.75
N ASN A 2 13.73 -19.69 -12.60
CA ASN A 2 13.10 -19.73 -11.27
C ASN A 2 12.75 -18.38 -10.62
N LEU A 3 13.04 -17.26 -11.26
CA LEU A 3 12.79 -15.92 -10.66
C LEU A 3 11.50 -15.26 -11.15
N LYS A 4 11.00 -15.65 -12.32
CA LYS A 4 9.87 -14.98 -12.99
C LYS A 4 8.48 -15.32 -12.43
N TYR A 5 8.35 -16.41 -11.71
CA TYR A 5 7.06 -16.86 -11.16
C TYR A 5 6.73 -16.31 -9.77
N LYS A 6 7.68 -15.69 -9.07
CA LYS A 6 7.44 -15.16 -7.71
C LYS A 6 6.48 -13.98 -7.65
N THR A 7 6.29 -13.29 -8.75
CA THR A 7 5.47 -12.06 -8.80
C THR A 7 3.98 -12.33 -9.04
N ILE A 8 3.59 -13.54 -9.40
CA ILE A 8 2.18 -13.90 -9.69
C ILE A 8 1.34 -14.00 -8.42
N LEU A 9 1.98 -14.16 -7.27
CA LEU A 9 1.33 -14.47 -5.99
C LEU A 9 0.62 -13.31 -5.30
N SER A 10 0.84 -12.08 -5.76
CA SER A 10 0.27 -10.91 -5.07
C SER A 10 -1.22 -10.67 -5.33
N ALA A 11 -1.94 -11.63 -5.87
CA ALA A 11 -3.23 -11.38 -6.51
C ALA A 11 -4.47 -11.92 -5.81
N THR A 12 -4.41 -12.48 -4.60
CA THR A 12 -5.63 -13.17 -4.13
C THR A 12 -5.79 -13.32 -2.62
N ALA A 13 -6.87 -12.82 -2.03
CA ALA A 13 -7.53 -13.30 -0.79
C ALA A 13 -8.77 -12.52 -0.34
N ALA A 14 -9.75 -13.04 0.01
CA ALA A 14 -10.64 -13.76 0.89
C ALA A 14 -11.88 -13.12 1.52
N LEU A 15 -12.87 -13.81 1.91
CA LEU A 15 -14.02 -13.38 2.72
C LEU A 15 -14.47 -14.45 3.72
N MET A 16 -14.79 -14.09 4.95
CA MET A 16 -15.86 -14.73 5.75
C MET A 16 -16.36 -13.84 6.87
N ALA A 17 -17.67 -13.87 7.07
CA ALA A 17 -18.36 -13.24 8.20
C ALA A 17 -18.27 -14.15 9.43
N ILE A 18 -17.99 -13.58 10.62
CA ILE A 18 -18.07 -14.31 11.89
C ILE A 18 -18.95 -13.52 12.85
N THR A 19 -19.93 -14.24 13.39
CA THR A 19 -20.80 -13.81 14.48
C THR A 19 -20.02 -13.61 15.77
N GLY A 20 -20.33 -12.52 16.48
CA GLY A 20 -19.60 -12.06 17.63
C GLY A 20 -19.69 -12.95 18.87
N SER A 21 -18.68 -12.86 19.69
CA SER A 21 -18.77 -13.11 21.11
C SER A 21 -18.42 -11.83 21.88
N ALA A 22 -19.27 -11.46 22.82
CA ALA A 22 -19.09 -10.30 23.69
C ALA A 22 -17.92 -10.55 24.65
N GLY A 23 -16.83 -9.83 24.46
CA GLY A 23 -15.68 -9.80 25.35
C GLY A 23 -15.59 -8.44 26.07
N ALA A 24 -15.27 -8.46 27.34
CA ALA A 24 -15.31 -7.41 28.32
C ALA A 24 -14.69 -6.08 27.87
N LYS A 25 -15.41 -4.98 28.11
CA LYS A 25 -14.97 -3.60 27.92
C LYS A 25 -13.87 -3.26 28.94
N SER A 26 -12.61 -3.32 28.55
CA SER A 26 -11.59 -2.53 29.22
C SER A 26 -11.73 -1.08 28.73
N LYS A 27 -12.02 -0.17 29.64
CA LYS A 27 -11.99 1.27 29.37
C LYS A 27 -10.52 1.71 29.29
N GLU A 28 -9.88 1.52 28.15
CA GLU A 28 -8.64 2.22 27.86
C GLU A 28 -8.96 3.72 27.74
N LYS A 29 -8.25 4.53 28.51
CA LYS A 29 -8.27 5.99 28.37
C LYS A 29 -7.76 6.33 26.98
N VAL A 30 -8.66 6.70 26.08
CA VAL A 30 -8.32 7.36 24.83
C VAL A 30 -7.50 8.59 25.19
N ASN A 31 -6.22 8.59 24.84
CA ASN A 31 -5.39 9.78 24.95
C ASN A 31 -5.99 10.85 24.02
N GLN A 32 -6.75 11.76 24.57
CA GLN A 32 -7.19 12.94 23.83
C GLN A 32 -5.96 13.68 23.33
N VAL A 33 -5.94 13.96 22.03
CA VAL A 33 -4.94 14.83 21.42
C VAL A 33 -4.94 16.15 22.19
N THR A 34 -3.80 16.51 22.76
CA THR A 34 -3.67 17.77 23.51
C THR A 34 -3.87 18.97 22.56
N ALA A 35 -4.30 20.12 23.09
CA ALA A 35 -4.69 21.30 22.31
C ALA A 35 -3.60 21.80 21.33
N ASP A 36 -2.33 21.36 21.53
CA ASP A 36 -1.16 21.84 20.79
C ASP A 36 -0.47 20.74 19.94
N GLY A 37 -1.10 19.61 19.71
CA GLY A 37 -0.55 18.51 18.91
C GLY A 37 -1.60 17.85 18.03
N TYR A 38 -1.13 16.98 17.14
CA TYR A 38 -2.00 16.18 16.30
C TYR A 38 -1.37 14.81 16.04
N SER A 39 -2.19 13.87 15.56
CA SER A 39 -1.74 12.54 15.17
C SER A 39 -2.30 12.17 13.81
N PHE A 40 -1.58 11.35 13.06
CA PHE A 40 -2.07 10.82 11.81
C PHE A 40 -1.66 9.35 11.65
N ALA A 41 -2.44 8.61 10.86
CA ALA A 41 -2.13 7.25 10.51
C ALA A 41 -1.37 7.20 9.17
N VAL A 42 -0.45 6.24 9.03
CA VAL A 42 0.25 5.97 7.77
C VAL A 42 0.17 4.49 7.43
N PHE A 43 -0.17 4.18 6.20
CA PHE A 43 -0.15 2.84 5.65
C PHE A 43 -0.09 2.88 4.12
N GLY A 44 0.26 1.78 3.49
CA GLY A 44 0.25 1.62 2.04
C GLY A 44 -0.08 0.19 1.65
N ASP A 45 -0.18 -0.05 0.34
CA ASP A 45 -0.37 -1.38 -0.22
C ASP A 45 -1.61 -2.08 0.38
N SER A 46 -2.66 -1.30 0.57
CA SER A 46 -3.94 -1.76 1.06
C SER A 46 -4.84 -2.31 -0.05
N ARG A 47 -4.29 -2.39 -1.26
CA ARG A 47 -5.01 -2.89 -2.42
C ARG A 47 -5.81 -4.13 -2.05
N SER A 48 -7.09 -4.02 -2.27
CA SER A 48 -8.02 -5.10 -2.12
C SER A 48 -7.71 -6.21 -3.12
N MET A 49 -8.28 -7.35 -2.89
CA MET A 49 -8.22 -8.53 -3.73
C MET A 49 -8.52 -8.27 -5.20
N LEU A 50 -8.11 -9.23 -6.02
CA LEU A 50 -8.54 -9.30 -7.40
C LEU A 50 -10.06 -9.47 -7.46
N HIS A 51 -10.72 -8.60 -8.20
CA HIS A 51 -12.13 -8.73 -8.57
C HIS A 51 -12.23 -9.13 -10.03
N LEU A 52 -13.01 -10.16 -10.30
CA LEU A 52 -13.25 -10.69 -11.64
C LEU A 52 -14.74 -10.57 -11.99
N PRO A 53 -15.07 -10.37 -13.26
CA PRO A 53 -16.44 -10.59 -13.72
C PRO A 53 -16.92 -11.97 -13.30
N ASP A 54 -18.05 -12.04 -12.61
CA ASP A 54 -18.46 -13.27 -11.91
C ASP A 54 -19.57 -14.05 -12.64
N LYS A 55 -20.08 -13.51 -13.75
CA LYS A 55 -21.14 -14.19 -14.51
C LYS A 55 -20.59 -15.02 -15.67
N ALA A 56 -21.23 -16.14 -15.95
CA ALA A 56 -20.81 -17.04 -17.02
C ALA A 56 -20.81 -16.40 -18.43
N ASN A 57 -21.67 -15.39 -18.66
CA ASN A 57 -21.67 -14.61 -19.89
C ASN A 57 -20.54 -13.57 -19.98
N GLU A 58 -19.82 -13.32 -18.89
CA GLU A 58 -18.65 -12.42 -18.80
C GLU A 58 -17.33 -13.20 -18.79
N LYS A 59 -17.38 -14.49 -19.13
CA LYS A 59 -16.21 -15.39 -19.10
C LYS A 59 -15.04 -14.86 -19.92
N GLU A 60 -15.28 -14.22 -21.05
CA GLU A 60 -14.22 -13.67 -21.91
C GLU A 60 -13.50 -12.51 -21.20
N GLU A 61 -14.24 -11.65 -20.53
CA GLU A 61 -13.69 -10.55 -19.75
C GLU A 61 -12.90 -11.04 -18.55
N ALA A 62 -13.43 -12.00 -17.80
CA ALA A 62 -12.70 -12.66 -16.71
C ALA A 62 -11.40 -13.32 -17.21
N THR A 63 -11.46 -14.01 -18.35
CA THR A 63 -10.28 -14.62 -18.97
C THR A 63 -9.26 -13.57 -19.37
N LYS A 64 -9.68 -12.45 -19.96
CA LYS A 64 -8.80 -11.36 -20.34
C LYS A 64 -8.08 -10.76 -19.11
N LEU A 65 -8.78 -10.50 -18.02
CA LEU A 65 -8.17 -9.98 -16.79
C LEU A 65 -7.12 -10.95 -16.21
N ILE A 66 -7.35 -12.25 -16.34
CA ILE A 66 -6.37 -13.27 -15.92
C ILE A 66 -5.15 -13.23 -16.86
N VAL A 67 -5.36 -13.08 -18.17
CA VAL A 67 -4.26 -12.89 -19.14
C VAL A 67 -3.47 -11.63 -18.80
N ASP A 68 -4.13 -10.52 -18.56
CA ASP A 68 -3.48 -9.25 -18.19
C ASP A 68 -2.66 -9.39 -16.91
N MET A 69 -3.16 -10.13 -15.92
CA MET A 69 -2.42 -10.46 -14.70
C MET A 69 -1.15 -11.27 -14.99
N PHE A 70 -1.24 -12.31 -15.81
CA PHE A 70 -0.06 -13.08 -16.21
C PHE A 70 0.88 -12.27 -17.10
N ASN A 71 0.35 -11.36 -17.91
CA ASN A 71 1.13 -10.49 -18.78
C ASN A 71 1.98 -9.47 -18.00
N LEU A 72 1.74 -9.28 -16.71
CA LEU A 72 2.66 -8.53 -15.84
C LEU A 72 4.03 -9.19 -15.72
N VAL A 73 4.11 -10.52 -15.90
CA VAL A 73 5.33 -11.33 -15.70
C VAL A 73 5.76 -12.16 -16.90
N LEU A 74 4.88 -12.31 -17.88
CA LEU A 74 5.10 -13.10 -19.08
C LEU A 74 4.86 -12.25 -20.33
N PRO A 75 5.53 -12.50 -21.45
CA PRO A 75 5.12 -11.97 -22.73
C PRO A 75 3.65 -12.31 -23.04
N GLU A 76 2.90 -11.38 -23.62
CA GLU A 76 1.45 -11.48 -23.84
C GLU A 76 1.01 -12.82 -24.47
N LYS A 77 1.65 -13.22 -25.58
CA LYS A 77 1.37 -14.50 -26.24
C LYS A 77 1.58 -15.71 -25.33
N MET A 78 2.55 -15.65 -24.43
CA MET A 78 2.78 -16.74 -23.46
C MET A 78 1.72 -16.73 -22.35
N ALA A 79 1.28 -15.55 -21.92
CA ALA A 79 0.20 -15.40 -20.95
C ALA A 79 -1.12 -15.94 -21.53
N GLU A 80 -1.47 -15.56 -22.76
CA GLU A 80 -2.64 -16.08 -23.48
C GLU A 80 -2.61 -17.60 -23.61
N GLU A 81 -1.47 -18.16 -24.03
CA GLU A 81 -1.31 -19.61 -24.20
C GLU A 81 -1.45 -20.35 -22.87
N LEU A 82 -0.85 -19.85 -21.79
CA LEU A 82 -0.95 -20.38 -20.45
C LEU A 82 -2.41 -20.39 -19.97
N VAL A 83 -3.09 -19.25 -20.07
CA VAL A 83 -4.48 -19.14 -19.61
C VAL A 83 -5.39 -20.08 -20.41
N ARG A 84 -5.23 -20.13 -21.71
CA ARG A 84 -6.04 -21.01 -22.57
C ARG A 84 -5.85 -22.50 -22.25
N LYS A 85 -4.62 -22.94 -21.91
CA LYS A 85 -4.30 -24.37 -21.69
C LYS A 85 -4.50 -24.81 -20.26
N ASP A 86 -4.06 -24.02 -19.33
CA ASP A 86 -3.79 -24.46 -17.95
C ASP A 86 -4.66 -23.77 -16.89
N VAL A 87 -5.43 -22.74 -17.26
CA VAL A 87 -6.36 -22.09 -16.35
C VAL A 87 -7.77 -22.63 -16.54
N LYS A 88 -8.39 -23.08 -15.44
CA LYS A 88 -9.75 -23.60 -15.42
C LYS A 88 -10.65 -22.71 -14.58
N LEU A 89 -11.72 -22.22 -15.19
CA LEU A 89 -12.77 -21.43 -14.56
C LEU A 89 -13.97 -22.34 -14.25
N THR A 90 -14.42 -22.35 -13.01
CA THR A 90 -15.58 -23.13 -12.58
C THR A 90 -16.70 -22.17 -12.17
N TYR A 91 -17.85 -22.34 -12.78
CA TYR A 91 -19.07 -21.58 -12.49
C TYR A 91 -20.06 -22.46 -11.73
N ASP A 92 -20.75 -21.89 -10.75
CA ASP A 92 -21.83 -22.55 -10.05
C ASP A 92 -22.99 -22.84 -11.03
N PRO A 93 -23.47 -24.10 -11.16
CA PRO A 93 -24.46 -24.43 -12.16
C PRO A 93 -25.87 -23.86 -11.88
N LYS A 94 -26.12 -23.35 -10.66
CA LYS A 94 -27.43 -22.80 -10.28
C LYS A 94 -27.44 -21.28 -10.42
N SER A 95 -26.42 -20.59 -9.93
CA SER A 95 -26.33 -19.12 -9.97
C SER A 95 -25.66 -18.61 -11.24
N GLY A 96 -24.86 -19.43 -11.94
CA GLY A 96 -24.01 -19.03 -13.05
C GLY A 96 -22.81 -18.15 -12.62
N GLU A 97 -22.52 -18.08 -11.33
CA GLU A 97 -21.44 -17.27 -10.79
C GLU A 97 -20.11 -18.02 -10.81
N LEU A 98 -19.02 -17.30 -11.07
CA LEU A 98 -17.66 -17.82 -10.99
C LEU A 98 -17.32 -18.08 -9.53
N VAL A 99 -17.03 -19.34 -9.20
CA VAL A 99 -16.76 -19.77 -7.82
C VAL A 99 -15.34 -20.26 -7.59
N GLN A 100 -14.65 -20.63 -8.67
CA GLN A 100 -13.29 -21.16 -8.53
C GLN A 100 -12.47 -20.93 -9.79
N ILE A 101 -11.17 -20.66 -9.58
CA ILE A 101 -10.14 -20.70 -10.63
C ILE A 101 -9.04 -21.64 -10.19
N VAL A 102 -8.61 -22.51 -11.11
CA VAL A 102 -7.46 -23.39 -10.90
C VAL A 102 -6.41 -23.04 -11.94
N MET A 103 -5.17 -22.80 -11.51
CA MET A 103 -4.09 -22.35 -12.38
C MET A 103 -2.73 -22.88 -11.92
N PRO A 104 -1.73 -22.94 -12.82
CA PRO A 104 -0.34 -23.26 -12.45
C PRO A 104 0.20 -22.22 -11.45
N PHE A 105 1.11 -22.69 -10.59
CA PHE A 105 1.75 -21.83 -9.62
C PHE A 105 3.28 -21.70 -9.90
N MET A 106 4.13 -21.78 -8.89
CA MET A 106 5.57 -21.48 -9.05
C MET A 106 6.36 -22.57 -9.74
N THR A 107 5.92 -23.80 -9.67
CA THR A 107 6.57 -24.96 -10.28
C THR A 107 5.60 -25.72 -11.16
N ALA A 108 6.10 -26.62 -12.01
CA ALA A 108 5.27 -27.45 -12.88
C ALA A 108 4.37 -28.47 -12.13
N SER A 109 4.61 -28.66 -10.84
CA SER A 109 3.80 -29.55 -9.98
C SER A 109 2.90 -28.81 -9.01
N GLU A 110 3.06 -27.49 -8.88
CA GLU A 110 2.23 -26.69 -8.01
C GLU A 110 1.02 -26.13 -8.73
N VAL A 111 -0.14 -26.34 -8.13
CA VAL A 111 -1.42 -25.85 -8.63
C VAL A 111 -2.03 -24.94 -7.60
N MET A 112 -2.34 -23.73 -8.01
CA MET A 112 -3.07 -22.75 -7.18
C MET A 112 -4.57 -22.85 -7.46
N THR A 113 -5.33 -22.87 -6.39
CA THR A 113 -6.79 -22.79 -6.44
C THR A 113 -7.23 -21.49 -5.78
N LEU A 114 -7.98 -20.68 -6.53
CA LEU A 114 -8.63 -19.48 -6.04
C LEU A 114 -10.11 -19.78 -5.81
N THR A 115 -10.62 -19.42 -4.67
CA THR A 115 -12.06 -19.45 -4.36
C THR A 115 -12.60 -18.03 -4.55
N ILE A 116 -13.79 -17.91 -5.14
CA ILE A 116 -14.39 -16.63 -5.51
C ILE A 116 -15.79 -16.53 -4.91
N ASP A 117 -16.11 -15.34 -4.40
CA ASP A 117 -17.45 -14.98 -3.95
C ASP A 117 -17.80 -13.59 -4.49
N LYS A 118 -18.90 -13.50 -5.26
CA LYS A 118 -19.38 -12.25 -5.87
C LYS A 118 -18.30 -11.48 -6.61
N GLY A 119 -17.51 -12.19 -7.40
CA GLY A 119 -16.38 -11.63 -8.15
C GLY A 119 -15.09 -11.46 -7.36
N TRP A 120 -15.14 -11.41 -6.04
CA TRP A 120 -13.95 -11.28 -5.22
C TRP A 120 -13.27 -12.62 -5.00
N VAL A 121 -11.99 -12.66 -5.23
CA VAL A 121 -11.21 -13.84 -4.86
C VAL A 121 -11.12 -13.90 -3.33
N ILE A 122 -11.60 -14.98 -2.76
CA ILE A 122 -11.84 -15.11 -1.32
C ILE A 122 -10.91 -16.07 -0.59
N GLU A 123 -10.14 -16.85 -1.27
CA GLU A 123 -9.10 -17.72 -0.72
C GLU A 123 -8.16 -18.12 -1.84
N ALA A 124 -6.86 -18.22 -1.55
CA ALA A 124 -5.93 -18.94 -2.40
C ALA A 124 -5.28 -20.08 -1.63
N SER A 125 -5.22 -21.23 -2.26
CA SER A 125 -4.53 -22.40 -1.74
C SER A 125 -3.64 -23.00 -2.82
N VAL A 126 -2.51 -23.60 -2.41
CA VAL A 126 -1.58 -24.29 -3.30
C VAL A 126 -1.45 -25.74 -2.89
N GLU A 127 -1.44 -26.60 -3.88
CA GLU A 127 -1.14 -28.01 -3.76
C GLU A 127 0.08 -28.34 -4.61
N ASP A 128 1.07 -29.03 -4.04
CA ASP A 128 2.11 -29.70 -4.82
C ASP A 128 1.65 -31.10 -5.16
N THR A 129 1.22 -31.29 -6.38
CA THR A 129 0.63 -32.54 -6.87
C THR A 129 1.61 -33.72 -6.95
N LYS A 130 2.92 -33.46 -6.84
CA LYS A 130 3.96 -34.50 -6.83
C LYS A 130 4.48 -34.83 -5.45
N LEU A 131 4.73 -33.81 -4.63
CA LEU A 131 5.35 -33.99 -3.31
C LEU A 131 4.32 -34.31 -2.23
N LEU A 132 3.16 -33.66 -2.27
CA LEU A 132 2.09 -33.79 -1.27
C LEU A 132 0.71 -33.79 -1.94
N PRO A 133 0.39 -34.80 -2.78
CA PRO A 133 -0.89 -34.84 -3.48
C PRO A 133 -2.06 -34.87 -2.49
N GLY A 134 -3.07 -34.05 -2.76
CA GLY A 134 -4.26 -33.91 -1.91
C GLY A 134 -4.07 -33.01 -0.68
N VAL A 135 -2.85 -32.51 -0.43
CA VAL A 135 -2.60 -31.60 0.68
C VAL A 135 -2.56 -30.16 0.16
N ARG A 136 -3.60 -29.40 0.45
CA ARG A 136 -3.70 -27.98 0.10
C ARG A 136 -3.17 -27.11 1.24
N ARG A 137 -2.23 -26.24 0.93
CA ARG A 137 -1.75 -25.20 1.83
C ARG A 137 -2.44 -23.90 1.47
N THR A 138 -3.24 -23.36 2.36
CA THR A 138 -3.79 -22.00 2.20
C THR A 138 -2.66 -21.01 2.26
N ILE A 139 -2.54 -20.16 1.23
CA ILE A 139 -1.52 -19.12 1.17
C ILE A 139 -2.04 -17.90 1.87
N PHE A 140 -3.32 -17.57 1.65
CA PHE A 140 -3.98 -16.46 2.30
C PHE A 140 -5.50 -16.61 2.30
N ARG A 141 -6.12 -15.94 3.25
CA ARG A 141 -7.55 -15.74 3.41
C ARG A 141 -7.79 -14.28 3.71
N LEU A 142 -8.85 -13.71 3.21
CA LEU A 142 -9.39 -12.39 3.53
C LEU A 142 -8.61 -11.17 2.99
N PRO A 143 -9.33 -10.09 2.64
CA PRO A 143 -8.72 -8.80 2.35
C PRO A 143 -8.20 -8.18 3.64
N ALA A 144 -6.95 -8.43 3.97
CA ALA A 144 -6.33 -7.82 5.14
C ALA A 144 -6.37 -6.28 5.06
N GLY A 145 -6.28 -5.71 3.84
CA GLY A 145 -6.44 -4.29 3.60
C GLY A 145 -7.76 -3.72 4.12
N GLN A 146 -8.87 -4.46 4.05
CA GLN A 146 -10.14 -4.01 4.63
C GLN A 146 -10.09 -3.90 6.15
N TRP A 147 -9.41 -4.81 6.82
CA TRP A 147 -9.32 -4.74 8.30
C TRP A 147 -8.46 -3.60 8.76
N ILE A 148 -7.31 -3.42 8.13
CA ILE A 148 -6.43 -2.30 8.43
C ILE A 148 -7.16 -0.98 8.17
N SER A 149 -7.83 -0.88 7.03
CA SER A 149 -8.63 0.30 6.69
C SER A 149 -9.73 0.56 7.73
N ARG A 150 -10.43 -0.48 8.21
CA ARG A 150 -11.44 -0.34 9.27
C ARG A 150 -10.86 0.14 10.59
N GLU A 151 -9.69 -0.38 10.98
CA GLU A 151 -9.02 0.08 12.20
C GLU A 151 -8.58 1.54 12.09
N ILE A 152 -7.98 1.91 10.96
CA ILE A 152 -7.54 3.29 10.71
C ILE A 152 -8.75 4.24 10.67
N VAL A 153 -9.83 3.85 10.01
CA VAL A 153 -11.09 4.62 9.99
C VAL A 153 -11.61 4.81 11.42
N ARG A 154 -11.60 3.75 12.24
CA ARG A 154 -12.00 3.82 13.65
C ARG A 154 -11.10 4.77 14.45
N ASP A 155 -9.80 4.76 14.21
CA ASP A 155 -8.88 5.69 14.87
C ASP A 155 -9.21 7.15 14.53
N VAL A 156 -9.60 7.44 13.29
CA VAL A 156 -10.06 8.78 12.90
C VAL A 156 -11.42 9.11 13.53
N GLN A 157 -12.37 8.18 13.50
CA GLN A 157 -13.71 8.38 14.10
C GLN A 157 -13.66 8.63 15.61
N THR A 158 -12.72 8.00 16.30
CA THR A 158 -12.54 8.15 17.75
C THR A 158 -11.63 9.33 18.14
N GLY A 159 -11.08 10.05 17.17
CA GLY A 159 -10.15 11.15 17.38
C GLY A 159 -8.75 10.73 17.84
N ARG A 160 -8.40 9.45 17.69
CA ARG A 160 -7.05 8.96 17.97
C ARG A 160 -6.06 9.48 16.90
N THR A 161 -6.53 9.62 15.67
CA THR A 161 -5.79 10.28 14.59
C THR A 161 -6.67 11.32 13.90
N ASN A 162 -6.06 12.38 13.36
CA ASN A 162 -6.78 13.45 12.67
C ASN A 162 -7.02 13.13 11.20
N PHE A 163 -6.05 12.50 10.54
CA PHE A 163 -6.11 12.19 9.12
C PHE A 163 -5.18 11.01 8.79
N ILE A 164 -5.14 10.65 7.53
CA ILE A 164 -4.43 9.48 7.01
C ILE A 164 -3.48 9.93 5.90
N VAL A 165 -2.25 9.47 5.94
CA VAL A 165 -1.30 9.47 4.82
C VAL A 165 -1.27 8.06 4.25
N ASN A 166 -1.52 7.91 2.97
CA ASN A 166 -1.39 6.62 2.29
C ASN A 166 -0.20 6.65 1.34
N THR A 167 0.60 5.60 1.35
CA THR A 167 1.83 5.53 0.54
C THR A 167 1.62 4.95 -0.86
N GLY A 168 0.38 4.81 -1.32
CA GLY A 168 0.01 4.29 -2.64
C GLY A 168 -0.50 2.85 -2.62
N ASP A 169 -0.86 2.35 -3.78
CA ASP A 169 -1.42 1.02 -4.00
C ASP A 169 -2.69 0.76 -3.14
N ILE A 170 -3.63 1.69 -3.25
CA ILE A 170 -4.94 1.61 -2.57
C ILE A 170 -5.85 0.59 -3.27
N VAL A 171 -5.75 0.51 -4.60
CA VAL A 171 -6.56 -0.36 -5.46
C VAL A 171 -5.67 -1.31 -6.26
N TRP A 172 -6.26 -2.40 -6.77
CA TRP A 172 -5.55 -3.31 -7.68
C TRP A 172 -5.50 -2.77 -9.12
N TRP A 173 -6.62 -2.23 -9.61
CA TRP A 173 -6.77 -1.62 -10.93
C TRP A 173 -7.43 -0.25 -10.83
N GLY A 174 -6.79 0.77 -11.37
CA GLY A 174 -7.29 2.14 -11.32
C GLY A 174 -8.56 2.36 -12.15
N LYS A 175 -8.71 1.64 -13.26
CA LYS A 175 -9.78 1.89 -14.27
C LYS A 175 -10.69 0.70 -14.56
N GLN A 176 -10.49 -0.46 -13.98
CA GLN A 176 -11.32 -1.63 -14.23
C GLN A 176 -12.81 -1.26 -14.10
N GLY A 177 -13.61 -1.50 -15.16
CA GLY A 177 -15.01 -1.12 -15.21
C GLY A 177 -15.19 0.36 -15.55
N ASN A 178 -15.01 0.73 -16.79
CA ASN A 178 -15.27 2.10 -17.26
C ASN A 178 -16.79 2.42 -17.28
N PRO A 179 -17.26 3.51 -16.67
CA PRO A 179 -16.55 4.61 -16.01
C PRO A 179 -16.03 4.28 -14.61
N PRO A 180 -15.13 5.10 -14.01
CA PRO A 180 -14.55 4.86 -12.69
C PRO A 180 -15.57 4.56 -11.57
N SER A 181 -16.78 5.10 -11.66
CA SER A 181 -17.89 4.81 -10.74
C SER A 181 -18.38 3.36 -10.76
N LYS A 182 -18.00 2.57 -11.76
CA LYS A 182 -18.26 1.13 -11.85
C LYS A 182 -17.06 0.28 -11.44
N ASN A 183 -15.91 0.90 -11.18
CA ASN A 183 -14.72 0.20 -10.72
C ASN A 183 -14.99 -0.43 -9.35
N PRO A 184 -14.93 -1.76 -9.20
CA PRO A 184 -15.27 -2.43 -7.97
C PRO A 184 -14.31 -2.08 -6.83
N TYR A 185 -13.05 -1.78 -7.14
CA TYR A 185 -12.04 -1.41 -6.15
C TYR A 185 -12.30 -0.04 -5.56
N TRP A 186 -12.52 0.97 -6.40
CA TRP A 186 -12.86 2.32 -5.91
C TRP A 186 -14.19 2.35 -5.19
N LYS A 187 -15.16 1.56 -5.64
CA LYS A 187 -16.42 1.38 -4.91
C LYS A 187 -16.19 0.81 -3.52
N LEU A 188 -15.33 -0.21 -3.39
CA LEU A 188 -14.99 -0.78 -2.10
C LEU A 188 -14.28 0.22 -1.19
N VAL A 189 -13.34 1.01 -1.73
CA VAL A 189 -12.66 2.10 -0.99
C VAL A 189 -13.67 3.14 -0.53
N ASP A 190 -14.61 3.52 -1.39
CA ASP A 190 -15.67 4.47 -1.04
C ASP A 190 -16.53 3.93 0.11
N GLU A 191 -17.06 2.73 -0.01
CA GLU A 191 -17.96 2.10 0.97
C GLU A 191 -17.28 1.77 2.31
N GLU A 192 -16.04 1.28 2.28
CA GLU A 192 -15.35 0.81 3.47
C GLU A 192 -14.51 1.89 4.16
N VAL A 193 -14.15 2.94 3.45
CA VAL A 193 -13.27 3.99 3.98
C VAL A 193 -13.89 5.38 3.86
N LEU A 194 -14.13 5.88 2.63
CA LEU A 194 -14.42 7.30 2.42
C LEU A 194 -15.74 7.74 3.05
N GLN A 195 -16.80 6.94 2.90
CA GLN A 195 -18.12 7.22 3.47
C GLN A 195 -18.15 7.09 5.00
N LYS A 196 -17.18 6.36 5.59
CA LYS A 196 -17.11 6.15 7.04
C LYS A 196 -16.24 7.16 7.77
N LEU A 197 -15.40 7.90 7.04
CA LEU A 197 -14.58 8.95 7.64
C LEU A 197 -15.43 10.16 8.02
N PRO A 198 -15.22 10.73 9.22
CA PRO A 198 -15.89 11.99 9.58
C PRO A 198 -15.38 13.13 8.68
N PRO A 199 -16.13 14.21 8.53
CA PRO A 199 -15.64 15.40 7.82
C PRO A 199 -14.38 15.95 8.50
N PRO A 200 -13.52 16.68 7.76
CA PRO A 200 -12.39 17.39 8.36
C PRO A 200 -12.83 18.28 9.51
N ASP A 201 -12.03 18.32 10.56
CA ASP A 201 -12.28 19.21 11.69
C ASP A 201 -11.96 20.69 11.34
N GLU A 202 -12.33 21.60 12.23
CA GLU A 202 -12.16 23.05 11.99
C GLU A 202 -10.70 23.44 11.74
N LYS A 203 -9.73 22.80 12.41
CA LYS A 203 -8.30 23.07 12.21
C LYS A 203 -7.84 22.64 10.83
N MET A 204 -8.31 21.48 10.36
CA MET A 204 -8.02 20.99 9.01
C MET A 204 -8.66 21.91 7.96
N VAL A 205 -9.91 22.28 8.13
CA VAL A 205 -10.60 23.21 7.23
C VAL A 205 -9.88 24.55 7.16
N ALA A 206 -9.47 25.11 8.31
CA ALA A 206 -8.70 26.34 8.38
C ALA A 206 -7.31 26.22 7.70
N ALA A 207 -6.72 25.05 7.72
CA ALA A 207 -5.48 24.75 6.99
C ALA A 207 -5.71 24.46 5.49
N GLY A 208 -6.94 24.53 5.01
CA GLY A 208 -7.27 24.25 3.61
C GLY A 208 -7.29 22.77 3.24
N LEU A 209 -7.35 21.86 4.23
CA LEU A 209 -7.38 20.42 4.06
C LEU A 209 -8.83 19.92 3.94
N PRO A 210 -9.31 19.62 2.71
CA PRO A 210 -10.71 19.30 2.48
C PRO A 210 -11.05 17.81 2.62
N GLY A 211 -10.09 16.98 2.96
CA GLY A 211 -10.23 15.53 3.09
C GLY A 211 -9.47 14.98 4.29
N ARG A 212 -9.71 13.71 4.60
CA ARG A 212 -9.06 12.98 5.70
C ARG A 212 -7.99 12.00 5.22
N ILE A 213 -7.83 11.79 3.90
CA ILE A 213 -6.82 10.91 3.33
C ILE A 213 -5.97 11.69 2.33
N PHE A 214 -4.66 11.57 2.41
CA PHE A 214 -3.71 12.18 1.48
C PHE A 214 -2.81 11.08 0.93
N PRO A 215 -3.10 10.57 -0.29
CA PRO A 215 -2.35 9.49 -0.89
C PRO A 215 -1.15 9.98 -1.70
N ALA A 216 0.00 9.30 -1.58
CA ALA A 216 0.92 9.20 -2.70
C ALA A 216 0.32 8.30 -3.79
N VAL A 217 0.73 8.46 -5.03
CA VAL A 217 0.25 7.63 -6.12
C VAL A 217 1.13 6.39 -6.23
N GLY A 218 0.54 5.21 -6.20
CA GLY A 218 1.22 3.94 -6.44
C GLY A 218 1.16 3.50 -7.90
N ASN A 219 1.85 2.45 -8.25
CA ASN A 219 1.84 1.94 -9.62
C ASN A 219 0.51 1.27 -9.98
N HIS A 220 -0.21 0.72 -9.02
CA HIS A 220 -1.51 0.09 -9.24
C HIS A 220 -2.60 1.10 -9.62
N GLU A 221 -2.54 2.33 -9.11
CA GLU A 221 -3.47 3.39 -9.50
C GLU A 221 -3.38 3.76 -10.98
N ILE A 222 -2.23 3.49 -11.63
CA ILE A 222 -1.99 3.95 -13.01
C ILE A 222 -1.75 2.85 -14.03
N TRP A 223 -1.64 1.59 -13.64
CA TRP A 223 -1.33 0.50 -14.57
C TRP A 223 -2.32 0.39 -15.71
N ASP A 224 -3.59 0.51 -15.43
CA ASP A 224 -4.68 0.52 -16.42
C ASP A 224 -5.37 1.89 -16.53
N ASP A 225 -5.00 2.87 -15.72
CA ASP A 225 -5.57 4.21 -15.66
C ASP A 225 -4.50 5.30 -15.83
N SER A 226 -3.95 5.41 -17.03
CA SER A 226 -2.92 6.40 -17.34
C SER A 226 -3.36 7.85 -17.07
N ASP A 227 -4.66 8.13 -17.03
CA ASP A 227 -5.21 9.45 -16.77
C ASP A 227 -5.57 9.71 -15.32
N VAL A 228 -5.35 8.72 -14.44
CA VAL A 228 -5.65 8.73 -13.00
C VAL A 228 -7.10 9.14 -12.68
N GLU A 229 -8.02 8.79 -13.57
CA GLU A 229 -9.45 9.15 -13.44
C GLU A 229 -10.07 8.53 -12.20
N GLY A 230 -9.72 7.27 -11.89
CA GLY A 230 -10.19 6.56 -10.70
C GLY A 230 -9.75 7.26 -9.43
N LEU A 231 -8.45 7.55 -9.30
CA LEU A 231 -7.90 8.27 -8.15
C LEU A 231 -8.54 9.66 -7.99
N LEU A 232 -8.63 10.43 -9.08
CA LEU A 232 -9.20 11.79 -9.03
C LEU A 232 -10.72 11.81 -8.85
N SER A 233 -11.39 10.70 -9.08
CA SER A 233 -12.82 10.51 -8.75
C SER A 233 -12.99 10.19 -7.26
N ALA A 234 -12.15 9.33 -6.70
CA ALA A 234 -12.18 8.98 -5.29
C ALA A 234 -11.71 10.15 -4.40
N PHE A 235 -10.72 10.90 -4.85
CA PHE A 235 -10.13 12.02 -4.11
C PHE A 235 -10.17 13.33 -4.91
N PRO A 236 -11.36 13.89 -5.23
CA PRO A 236 -11.50 15.03 -6.14
C PRO A 236 -10.80 16.31 -5.61
N TYR A 237 -10.58 16.41 -4.33
CA TYR A 237 -9.87 17.52 -3.71
C TYR A 237 -8.37 17.56 -4.02
N LEU A 238 -7.77 16.47 -4.49
CA LEU A 238 -6.37 16.47 -4.93
C LEU A 238 -6.11 17.46 -6.08
N LYS A 239 -7.13 17.71 -6.90
CA LYS A 239 -7.07 18.75 -7.95
C LYS A 239 -6.78 20.15 -7.40
N LYS A 240 -7.20 20.46 -6.15
CA LYS A 240 -6.90 21.74 -5.49
C LYS A 240 -5.43 21.89 -5.16
N PHE A 241 -4.72 20.78 -5.01
CA PHE A 241 -3.27 20.75 -4.78
C PHE A 241 -2.47 20.61 -6.07
N GLY A 242 -3.14 20.72 -7.24
CA GLY A 242 -2.51 20.67 -8.55
C GLY A 242 -2.31 19.26 -9.12
N VAL A 243 -2.88 18.23 -8.47
CA VAL A 243 -2.79 16.85 -8.99
C VAL A 243 -3.64 16.70 -10.25
N SER A 244 -3.06 16.12 -11.27
CA SER A 244 -3.69 15.85 -12.58
C SER A 244 -2.98 14.67 -13.24
N ASN A 245 -3.47 14.24 -14.39
CA ASN A 245 -2.80 13.21 -15.20
C ASN A 245 -1.39 13.61 -15.70
N LYS A 246 -1.03 14.88 -15.59
CA LYS A 246 0.30 15.41 -15.96
C LYS A 246 1.17 15.71 -14.74
N ARG A 247 0.59 15.68 -13.55
CA ARG A 247 1.28 16.06 -12.32
C ARG A 247 0.74 15.23 -11.15
N LEU A 248 1.56 14.34 -10.63
CA LEU A 248 1.21 13.41 -9.54
C LEU A 248 1.90 13.75 -8.22
N ILE A 249 2.46 14.95 -8.12
CA ILE A 249 3.13 15.45 -6.92
C ILE A 249 2.38 16.65 -6.34
N TYR A 250 2.41 16.75 -5.02
CA TYR A 250 1.79 17.87 -4.31
C TYR A 250 2.35 18.03 -2.90
N LYS A 251 2.03 19.14 -2.28
CA LYS A 251 2.31 19.37 -0.85
C LYS A 251 1.07 19.87 -0.12
N ILE A 252 1.04 19.62 1.18
CA ILE A 252 0.10 20.24 2.09
C ILE A 252 0.84 20.71 3.34
N ASP A 253 0.37 21.77 3.95
CA ASP A 253 0.85 22.26 5.23
C ASP A 253 -0.23 22.09 6.30
N TYR A 254 0.13 21.55 7.45
CA TYR A 254 -0.75 21.42 8.59
C TYR A 254 0.00 21.76 9.88
N GLN A 255 -0.46 22.82 10.55
CA GLN A 255 0.23 23.42 11.69
C GLN A 255 1.68 23.80 11.32
N ASP A 256 2.69 23.35 12.07
CA ASP A 256 4.09 23.62 11.87
C ASP A 256 4.81 22.56 10.98
N THR A 257 4.03 21.76 10.26
CA THR A 257 4.51 20.60 9.53
C THR A 257 4.15 20.69 8.05
N ARG A 258 5.08 20.30 7.20
CA ARG A 258 4.88 20.13 5.75
C ARG A 258 4.84 18.67 5.39
N PHE A 259 3.85 18.29 4.60
CA PHE A 259 3.73 16.97 3.96
C PHE A 259 3.98 17.14 2.46
N ILE A 260 4.88 16.36 1.91
CA ILE A 260 5.27 16.37 0.50
C ILE A 260 4.99 14.99 -0.07
N PHE A 261 4.29 14.95 -1.19
CA PHE A 261 3.98 13.73 -1.92
C PHE A 261 4.69 13.77 -3.25
N LEU A 262 5.57 12.77 -3.49
CA LEU A 262 6.33 12.63 -4.71
C LEU A 262 5.80 11.44 -5.51
N TRP A 263 6.18 11.41 -6.79
CA TRP A 263 5.84 10.34 -7.70
C TRP A 263 7.09 9.55 -8.09
N THR A 264 7.09 8.26 -7.88
CA THR A 264 8.22 7.38 -8.14
C THR A 264 8.10 6.57 -9.43
N GLY A 265 7.15 6.93 -10.29
CA GLY A 265 6.99 6.33 -11.60
C GLY A 265 6.15 5.05 -11.62
N LYS A 266 5.89 4.57 -12.83
CA LYS A 266 5.30 3.27 -13.07
C LYS A 266 6.42 2.25 -12.98
N TYR A 267 6.52 1.54 -11.87
CA TYR A 267 7.42 0.40 -11.77
C TYR A 267 6.88 -0.74 -12.66
N ASP A 268 7.38 -0.80 -13.86
CA ASP A 268 7.14 -1.92 -14.77
C ASP A 268 8.49 -2.55 -15.06
N TYR A 269 8.73 -3.75 -14.50
CA TYR A 269 9.97 -4.50 -14.75
C TYR A 269 10.13 -4.92 -16.21
N ARG A 270 9.12 -4.72 -17.06
CA ARG A 270 9.22 -4.86 -18.53
C ARG A 270 9.88 -3.67 -19.17
N GLU A 271 9.91 -2.52 -18.52
CA GLU A 271 10.69 -1.36 -18.93
C GLU A 271 11.84 -1.18 -17.93
N PRO A 272 13.10 -1.56 -18.30
CA PRO A 272 14.25 -1.39 -17.40
C PRO A 272 14.55 0.07 -17.01
N SER A 273 14.02 1.02 -17.75
CA SER A 273 13.99 2.44 -17.39
C SER A 273 12.89 2.77 -16.38
N GLY A 274 12.06 1.81 -16.02
CA GLY A 274 11.03 1.61 -14.97
C GLY A 274 10.16 2.75 -14.53
N TRP A 275 10.61 3.93 -14.75
CA TRP A 275 10.02 5.13 -14.22
C TRP A 275 9.19 5.89 -15.24
N GLY A 276 8.94 5.28 -16.43
CA GLY A 276 8.09 5.79 -17.48
C GLY A 276 7.97 7.31 -17.52
N ALA A 277 7.37 7.97 -18.45
CA ALA A 277 7.27 9.44 -18.41
C ALA A 277 6.81 9.93 -17.03
N THR A 278 7.77 10.32 -16.21
CA THR A 278 7.54 10.84 -14.85
C THR A 278 6.68 12.10 -14.97
N ARG A 279 5.77 12.29 -14.04
CA ARG A 279 4.76 13.35 -14.10
C ARG A 279 4.80 14.20 -12.83
N PRO A 280 5.66 15.16 -12.72
CA PRO A 280 6.71 15.61 -13.66
C PRO A 280 7.95 14.71 -13.70
N ALA A 281 8.92 15.03 -14.57
CA ALA A 281 10.19 14.34 -14.65
C ALA A 281 10.96 14.38 -13.31
N PHE A 282 11.86 13.41 -13.07
CA PHE A 282 12.52 13.30 -11.78
C PHE A 282 13.28 14.59 -11.41
N GLU A 283 13.99 15.19 -12.36
CA GLU A 283 14.74 16.43 -12.18
C GLU A 283 13.82 17.61 -11.83
N GLU A 284 12.63 17.68 -12.44
CA GLU A 284 11.64 18.69 -12.08
C GLU A 284 11.11 18.46 -10.69
N GLN A 285 10.82 17.19 -10.32
CA GLN A 285 10.41 16.85 -8.97
C GLN A 285 11.48 17.26 -7.94
N MET A 286 12.75 17.01 -8.22
CA MET A 286 13.85 17.39 -7.31
C MET A 286 13.99 18.90 -7.21
N SER A 287 13.79 19.64 -8.29
CA SER A 287 13.75 21.10 -8.28
C SER A 287 12.60 21.65 -7.44
N GLU A 288 11.40 21.07 -7.59
CA GLU A 288 10.25 21.44 -6.77
C GLU A 288 10.41 21.03 -5.31
N LEU A 289 10.92 19.83 -5.05
CA LEU A 289 11.22 19.36 -3.69
C LEU A 289 12.16 20.35 -3.00
N LYS A 290 13.23 20.77 -3.67
CA LYS A 290 14.16 21.77 -3.15
C LYS A 290 13.45 23.08 -2.85
N THR A 291 12.63 23.58 -3.78
CA THR A 291 11.84 24.81 -3.59
C THR A 291 10.94 24.68 -2.36
N TRP A 292 10.23 23.58 -2.21
CA TRP A 292 9.33 23.35 -1.08
C TRP A 292 10.07 23.24 0.25
N LEU A 293 11.28 22.68 0.26
CA LEU A 293 12.11 22.59 1.46
C LEU A 293 12.71 23.96 1.82
N ASP A 294 13.13 24.77 0.83
CA ASP A 294 13.57 26.13 1.03
C ASP A 294 12.45 27.02 1.62
N GLU A 295 11.23 26.90 1.08
CA GLU A 295 10.03 27.56 1.65
C GLU A 295 9.75 27.11 3.07
N ALA A 296 9.80 25.80 3.34
CA ALA A 296 9.58 25.25 4.66
C ALA A 296 10.58 25.82 5.67
N LYS A 297 11.86 25.85 5.29
CA LYS A 297 12.92 26.44 6.12
C LYS A 297 12.70 27.92 6.36
N ALA A 298 12.36 28.69 5.32
CA ALA A 298 12.10 30.11 5.43
C ALA A 298 10.90 30.44 6.33
N ASN A 299 9.87 29.58 6.30
CA ASN A 299 8.66 29.70 7.12
C ASN A 299 8.82 29.16 8.56
N GLY A 300 10.02 28.68 8.92
CA GLY A 300 10.27 28.12 10.24
C GLY A 300 9.64 26.73 10.50
N THR A 301 9.23 26.04 9.43
CA THR A 301 8.75 24.65 9.52
C THR A 301 9.84 23.75 10.10
N ARG A 302 9.50 23.03 11.15
CA ARG A 302 10.46 22.16 11.88
C ARG A 302 10.38 20.70 11.49
N LYS A 303 9.28 20.28 10.88
CA LYS A 303 9.01 18.88 10.54
C LYS A 303 8.53 18.77 9.10
N VAL A 304 9.14 17.85 8.36
CA VAL A 304 8.76 17.55 6.98
C VAL A 304 8.57 16.05 6.85
N PHE A 305 7.38 15.66 6.45
CA PHE A 305 7.05 14.28 6.09
C PHE A 305 6.98 14.17 4.57
N VAL A 306 7.74 13.25 4.00
CA VAL A 306 7.76 13.00 2.55
C VAL A 306 7.19 11.63 2.29
N SER A 307 6.19 11.52 1.44
CA SER A 307 5.60 10.24 1.05
C SER A 307 5.76 10.00 -0.45
N PHE A 308 6.19 8.82 -0.80
CA PHE A 308 6.22 8.33 -2.18
C PHE A 308 6.21 6.80 -2.18
N HIS A 309 5.68 6.20 -3.23
CA HIS A 309 5.32 4.80 -3.21
C HIS A 309 6.52 3.86 -3.15
N ALA A 310 7.34 3.78 -4.19
CA ALA A 310 8.47 2.87 -4.21
C ALA A 310 9.61 3.33 -3.29
N PRO A 311 10.19 2.45 -2.44
CA PRO A 311 11.04 2.84 -1.33
C PRO A 311 12.40 3.36 -1.74
N ALA A 312 12.90 4.37 -1.01
CA ALA A 312 14.27 4.87 -1.14
C ALA A 312 15.31 3.83 -0.69
N PHE A 313 14.98 3.06 0.33
CA PHE A 313 15.79 1.99 0.90
C PHE A 313 14.87 0.83 1.27
N CYS A 314 15.24 -0.40 0.88
CA CYS A 314 14.56 -1.61 1.34
C CYS A 314 15.46 -2.83 1.16
N SER A 315 15.11 -3.91 1.85
CA SER A 315 15.77 -5.22 1.79
C SER A 315 14.87 -6.31 1.22
N SER A 316 13.69 -5.96 0.74
CA SER A 316 12.80 -6.91 0.08
C SER A 316 13.34 -7.33 -1.28
N GLY A 317 12.80 -8.43 -1.81
CA GLY A 317 13.22 -8.97 -3.11
C GLY A 317 12.95 -8.08 -4.32
N MET A 318 12.08 -7.06 -4.18
CA MET A 318 11.78 -6.10 -5.26
C MET A 318 12.83 -4.98 -5.37
N GLY A 319 13.53 -4.70 -4.27
CA GLY A 319 14.57 -3.67 -4.21
C GLY A 319 14.04 -2.24 -4.13
N PRO A 320 14.92 -1.30 -3.75
CA PRO A 320 14.60 0.13 -3.71
C PRO A 320 14.63 0.75 -5.11
N ILE A 321 14.18 2.00 -5.20
CA ILE A 321 14.33 2.81 -6.42
C ILE A 321 15.80 2.94 -6.82
N PRO A 322 16.10 3.12 -8.12
CA PRO A 322 17.46 3.37 -8.59
C PRO A 322 18.11 4.57 -7.89
N GLU A 323 19.39 4.46 -7.55
CA GLU A 323 20.11 5.55 -6.85
C GLU A 323 20.01 6.89 -7.57
N ALA A 324 20.07 6.88 -8.90
CA ALA A 324 19.96 8.09 -9.72
C ALA A 324 18.59 8.80 -9.59
N GLN A 325 17.57 8.11 -9.09
CA GLN A 325 16.20 8.61 -8.92
C GLN A 325 15.80 8.70 -7.44
N ASN A 326 16.76 8.55 -6.52
CA ASN A 326 16.51 8.61 -5.10
C ASN A 326 16.57 10.06 -4.59
N PRO A 327 15.50 10.59 -3.96
CA PRO A 327 15.46 11.96 -3.45
C PRO A 327 16.37 12.17 -2.23
N HIS A 328 17.00 11.12 -1.71
CA HIS A 328 17.80 11.15 -0.49
C HIS A 328 18.84 12.29 -0.47
N LYS A 329 19.60 12.48 -1.56
CA LYS A 329 20.64 13.51 -1.63
C LYS A 329 20.07 14.93 -1.42
N VAL A 330 18.88 15.19 -1.96
CA VAL A 330 18.20 16.49 -1.75
C VAL A 330 17.75 16.59 -0.28
N LEU A 331 17.08 15.58 0.24
CA LEU A 331 16.56 15.55 1.61
C LEU A 331 17.68 15.69 2.65
N ALA A 332 18.79 14.97 2.47
CA ALA A 332 19.94 14.99 3.38
C ALA A 332 20.55 16.38 3.56
N SER A 333 20.47 17.23 2.53
CA SER A 333 20.98 18.60 2.62
C SER A 333 20.19 19.48 3.61
N TYR A 334 18.98 19.08 4.00
CA TYR A 334 18.09 19.79 4.94
C TYR A 334 17.95 19.11 6.31
N ALA A 335 18.46 17.90 6.48
CA ALA A 335 18.26 17.10 7.70
C ALA A 335 18.85 17.74 8.97
N LYS A 336 19.78 18.70 8.84
CA LYS A 336 20.31 19.49 9.97
C LYS A 336 19.38 20.62 10.42
N ASP A 337 18.51 21.08 9.52
CA ASP A 337 17.61 22.23 9.76
C ASP A 337 16.22 21.80 10.22
N MET A 338 15.77 20.62 9.80
CA MET A 338 14.42 20.10 10.08
C MET A 338 14.43 18.59 10.33
N GLU A 339 13.47 18.11 11.12
CA GLU A 339 13.19 16.68 11.22
C GLU A 339 12.53 16.21 9.92
N ILE A 340 13.22 15.35 9.17
CA ILE A 340 12.71 14.77 7.92
C ILE A 340 12.41 13.30 8.15
N VAL A 341 11.23 12.88 7.72
CA VAL A 341 10.77 11.49 7.76
C VAL A 341 10.20 11.12 6.41
N VAL A 342 10.55 9.96 5.91
CA VAL A 342 10.08 9.43 4.62
C VAL A 342 9.22 8.21 4.84
N PHE A 343 8.05 8.18 4.21
CA PHE A 343 7.11 7.06 4.19
C PHE A 343 7.04 6.47 2.78
N ASN A 344 7.21 5.16 2.69
CA ASN A 344 7.15 4.40 1.45
C ASN A 344 6.22 3.19 1.57
N GLY A 345 5.83 2.62 0.45
CA GLY A 345 5.08 1.39 0.29
C GLY A 345 5.75 0.45 -0.73
N HIS A 346 4.97 -0.08 -1.68
CA HIS A 346 5.37 -0.87 -2.84
C HIS A 346 5.92 -2.26 -2.55
N VAL A 347 6.87 -2.37 -1.64
CA VAL A 347 7.32 -3.65 -1.12
C VAL A 347 6.46 -3.98 0.09
N HIS A 348 5.83 -5.16 0.08
CA HIS A 348 4.84 -5.53 1.08
C HIS A 348 5.50 -6.00 2.37
N THR A 349 6.33 -5.11 2.92
CA THR A 349 7.10 -5.31 4.15
C THR A 349 6.92 -4.11 5.07
N THR A 350 7.39 -4.25 6.29
CA THR A 350 7.61 -3.11 7.18
C THR A 350 9.07 -3.06 7.52
N GLU A 351 9.73 -2.00 7.09
CA GLU A 351 11.16 -1.81 7.27
C GLU A 351 11.44 -0.40 7.79
N VAL A 352 12.47 -0.27 8.63
CA VAL A 352 12.81 0.99 9.30
C VAL A 352 14.30 1.26 9.15
N TYR A 353 14.63 2.44 8.66
CA TYR A 353 16.01 2.88 8.45
C TYR A 353 16.23 4.28 9.02
N GLU A 354 17.45 4.57 9.42
CA GLU A 354 17.91 5.93 9.71
C GLU A 354 19.19 6.18 8.90
N VAL A 355 19.14 7.10 7.93
CA VAL A 355 20.23 7.39 7.00
C VAL A 355 20.44 8.90 6.97
N ASP A 356 21.65 9.35 7.28
CA ASP A 356 22.02 10.78 7.33
C ASP A 356 21.07 11.67 8.16
N GLY A 357 20.59 11.11 9.28
CA GLY A 357 19.65 11.78 10.18
C GLY A 357 18.20 11.82 9.71
N ILE A 358 17.89 11.15 8.60
CA ILE A 358 16.54 11.02 8.04
C ILE A 358 15.99 9.65 8.40
N LYS A 359 14.76 9.58 8.87
CA LYS A 359 14.04 8.34 9.13
C LYS A 359 13.28 7.89 7.89
N TYR A 360 13.47 6.65 7.48
CA TYR A 360 12.76 6.00 6.37
C TYR A 360 11.93 4.85 6.92
N LEU A 361 10.65 4.85 6.60
CA LEU A 361 9.73 3.80 7.01
C LEU A 361 9.04 3.25 5.76
N VAL A 362 9.28 1.98 5.48
CA VAL A 362 8.54 1.22 4.48
C VAL A 362 7.31 0.64 5.18
N LEU A 363 6.13 0.94 4.70
CA LEU A 363 4.84 0.65 5.33
C LEU A 363 3.90 -0.09 4.36
N GLY A 364 4.47 -1.02 3.58
CA GLY A 364 3.72 -1.86 2.63
C GLY A 364 2.97 -3.02 3.29
N GLY A 365 2.94 -3.09 4.62
CA GLY A 365 2.18 -4.08 5.38
C GLY A 365 0.68 -3.77 5.51
N GLY A 366 0.12 -2.91 4.66
CA GLY A 366 -1.26 -2.42 4.73
C GLY A 366 -2.33 -3.39 4.25
N GLY A 367 -1.98 -4.59 3.84
CA GLY A 367 -2.97 -5.63 3.50
C GLY A 367 -2.68 -6.44 2.25
N ALA A 368 -1.74 -6.03 1.41
CA ALA A 368 -1.25 -6.86 0.33
C ALA A 368 -0.46 -8.07 0.86
N GLU A 369 -0.26 -9.09 0.00
CA GLU A 369 0.56 -10.24 0.32
C GLU A 369 1.98 -9.82 0.70
N GLN A 370 2.52 -10.38 1.78
CA GLN A 370 3.81 -9.97 2.31
C GLN A 370 4.98 -10.50 1.49
N ASP A 371 5.90 -9.62 1.15
CA ASP A 371 7.16 -9.96 0.49
C ASP A 371 8.18 -10.52 1.49
N PRO A 372 9.02 -11.48 1.06
CA PRO A 372 10.10 -11.94 1.91
C PRO A 372 11.19 -10.86 2.03
N ILE A 373 11.61 -10.58 3.25
CA ILE A 373 12.84 -9.86 3.52
C ILE A 373 14.01 -10.80 3.27
N LEU A 374 14.92 -10.41 2.40
CA LEU A 374 16.09 -11.20 2.00
C LEU A 374 17.37 -10.48 2.42
N PRO A 375 17.82 -10.63 3.67
CA PRO A 375 19.09 -10.05 4.13
C PRO A 375 20.25 -10.46 3.21
N GLY A 376 21.01 -9.49 2.73
CA GLY A 376 22.15 -9.70 1.83
C GLY A 376 21.81 -9.87 0.35
N ARG A 377 20.53 -9.83 -0.05
CA ARG A 377 20.10 -9.78 -1.46
C ARG A 377 19.69 -8.39 -1.94
N SER A 378 19.81 -7.39 -1.12
CA SER A 378 19.67 -6.02 -1.60
C SER A 378 20.69 -5.82 -2.71
N HIS A 379 20.23 -5.55 -3.93
CA HIS A 379 21.09 -5.17 -5.04
C HIS A 379 21.79 -3.83 -4.80
N PHE A 380 21.45 -3.18 -3.72
CA PHE A 380 22.01 -1.94 -3.24
C PHE A 380 22.76 -2.21 -1.96
N LYS A 381 23.96 -1.70 -1.89
CA LYS A 381 24.70 -1.59 -0.64
C LYS A 381 23.92 -0.62 0.23
N VAL A 382 23.00 -1.13 1.03
CA VAL A 382 22.70 -0.47 2.30
C VAL A 382 24.08 -0.28 2.94
N PRO A 383 24.48 0.94 3.34
CA PRO A 383 25.78 1.12 3.98
C PRO A 383 25.93 0.06 5.06
N ALA A 384 27.12 -0.58 5.14
CA ALA A 384 27.35 -1.70 6.05
C ALA A 384 27.09 -1.34 7.53
N ASP A 385 27.00 -0.06 7.82
CA ASP A 385 26.76 0.54 9.13
C ASP A 385 25.27 0.67 9.49
N TYR A 386 24.36 0.28 8.57
CA TYR A 386 22.93 0.20 8.84
C TYR A 386 22.47 -1.25 8.74
N PRO A 387 22.69 -2.05 9.79
CA PRO A 387 22.02 -3.32 9.88
C PRO A 387 20.53 -3.04 9.90
N PRO A 388 19.74 -3.78 9.14
CA PRO A 388 18.28 -3.70 9.19
C PRO A 388 17.79 -4.26 10.54
N GLU A 389 18.09 -3.59 11.62
CA GLU A 389 17.86 -4.07 12.99
C GLU A 389 16.40 -4.09 13.38
N GLN A 390 15.53 -3.54 12.53
CA GLN A 390 14.11 -3.44 12.83
C GLN A 390 13.25 -3.95 11.67
N TYR A 391 13.58 -5.12 11.15
CA TYR A 391 12.64 -5.85 10.33
C TYR A 391 11.54 -6.42 11.22
N TRP A 392 10.34 -6.05 10.94
CA TRP A 392 9.22 -6.87 11.33
C TRP A 392 9.10 -7.97 10.29
N LYS A 393 9.89 -9.02 10.48
CA LYS A 393 9.48 -10.31 9.97
C LYS A 393 8.16 -10.58 10.67
N GLY A 394 7.08 -10.81 9.93
CA GLY A 394 6.01 -11.59 10.45
C GLY A 394 6.67 -12.88 10.96
N GLU A 395 6.96 -12.95 12.24
CA GLU A 395 7.57 -14.13 12.83
C GLU A 395 6.68 -15.29 12.46
N ASP A 396 7.24 -16.32 11.84
CA ASP A 396 6.56 -17.56 11.51
C ASP A 396 5.47 -17.53 10.44
N ARG A 397 5.68 -16.84 9.30
CA ARG A 397 4.85 -17.02 8.10
C ARG A 397 3.35 -16.72 8.29
N LYS A 398 2.99 -15.99 9.32
CA LYS A 398 1.60 -15.71 9.62
C LYS A 398 1.32 -14.29 9.22
N GLU A 399 0.28 -14.17 8.46
CA GLU A 399 -0.39 -12.98 8.03
C GLU A 399 -0.43 -11.95 9.17
N GLU A 400 0.61 -11.15 9.24
CA GLU A 400 0.71 -10.03 10.16
C GLU A 400 0.79 -8.74 9.36
N TYR A 401 -0.17 -7.89 9.60
CA TYR A 401 -0.31 -6.61 8.91
C TYR A 401 -0.14 -5.47 9.91
N ASN A 402 0.05 -4.27 9.40
CA ASN A 402 0.30 -3.14 10.28
C ASN A 402 -0.01 -1.79 9.64
N TYR A 403 -0.14 -0.81 10.48
CA TYR A 403 -0.14 0.61 10.14
C TYR A 403 0.59 1.41 11.21
N LEU A 404 1.08 2.58 10.85
CA LEU A 404 1.78 3.46 11.76
C LEU A 404 0.84 4.56 12.29
N THR A 405 0.93 4.85 13.57
CA THR A 405 0.42 6.10 14.16
C THR A 405 1.59 7.03 14.42
N VAL A 406 1.48 8.27 13.97
CA VAL A 406 2.49 9.32 14.13
C VAL A 406 1.91 10.41 15.00
N ASP A 407 2.51 10.65 16.17
CA ASP A 407 2.12 11.73 17.09
C ASP A 407 3.11 12.89 16.92
N VAL A 408 2.58 14.05 16.56
CA VAL A 408 3.33 15.29 16.35
C VAL A 408 2.94 16.28 17.44
N LYS A 409 3.95 16.75 18.19
CA LYS A 409 3.78 17.79 19.21
C LYS A 409 4.78 18.89 18.99
N PRO A 410 4.38 20.17 19.14
CA PRO A 410 5.30 21.30 19.04
C PRO A 410 6.47 21.16 20.01
N GLY A 411 7.67 21.40 19.52
CA GLY A 411 8.90 21.36 20.32
C GLY A 411 9.33 19.99 20.84
N GLN A 412 8.62 18.92 20.47
CA GLN A 412 8.96 17.55 20.87
C GLN A 412 9.40 16.72 19.65
N LYS A 413 10.17 15.67 19.90
CA LYS A 413 10.46 14.66 18.88
C LYS A 413 9.16 13.96 18.46
N THR A 414 9.04 13.69 17.18
CA THR A 414 7.92 12.92 16.64
C THR A 414 7.94 11.50 17.19
N LYS A 415 6.79 11.02 17.63
CA LYS A 415 6.62 9.66 18.13
C LYS A 415 5.98 8.80 17.05
N PHE A 416 6.52 7.60 16.86
CA PHE A 416 6.06 6.62 15.87
C PHE A 416 5.62 5.35 16.60
N THR A 417 4.38 4.94 16.39
CA THR A 417 3.83 3.72 16.99
C THR A 417 3.34 2.80 15.89
N LEU A 418 4.00 1.67 15.71
CA LEU A 418 3.58 0.62 14.81
C LEU A 418 2.48 -0.21 15.46
N ASN A 419 1.30 -0.25 14.83
CA ASN A 419 0.15 -1.03 15.26
C ASN A 419 0.14 -2.32 14.45
N ARG A 420 0.27 -3.47 15.11
CA ARG A 420 0.36 -4.80 14.49
C ARG A 420 -0.99 -5.51 14.57
N LEU A 421 -1.47 -5.99 13.46
CA LEU A 421 -2.75 -6.66 13.34
C LEU A 421 -2.60 -8.09 12.80
N ARG A 422 -3.52 -8.95 13.19
CA ARG A 422 -3.71 -10.28 12.62
C ARG A 422 -5.07 -10.37 11.94
N PRO A 423 -5.20 -11.24 10.94
CA PRO A 423 -6.41 -11.35 10.12
C PRO A 423 -7.74 -11.43 10.87
N TRP A 424 -7.82 -11.97 12.03
CA TRP A 424 -9.04 -12.12 12.83
C TRP A 424 -9.10 -11.23 14.08
N SER A 425 -8.18 -10.31 14.17
CA SER A 425 -8.10 -9.41 15.31
C SER A 425 -8.89 -8.14 15.00
N SER A 426 -9.87 -7.81 15.80
CA SER A 426 -10.61 -6.55 15.67
C SER A 426 -9.85 -5.34 16.23
N GLN A 427 -8.63 -5.55 16.72
CA GLN A 427 -7.76 -4.53 17.31
C GLN A 427 -6.30 -4.94 17.10
N PRO A 428 -5.35 -3.99 17.13
CA PRO A 428 -3.94 -4.31 17.18
C PRO A 428 -3.65 -5.27 18.34
N PHE A 429 -3.01 -6.39 18.04
CA PHE A 429 -2.61 -7.34 19.10
C PHE A 429 -1.33 -6.90 19.81
N ALA A 430 -0.56 -6.03 19.18
CA ALA A 430 0.64 -5.42 19.74
C ALA A 430 0.88 -4.03 19.15
N THR A 431 1.51 -3.17 19.93
CA THR A 431 2.00 -1.87 19.47
C THR A 431 3.49 -1.75 19.80
N VAL A 432 4.24 -1.13 18.92
CA VAL A 432 5.69 -0.95 19.09
C VAL A 432 6.05 0.50 18.81
N GLU A 433 6.71 1.12 19.77
CA GLU A 433 7.28 2.44 19.58
C GLU A 433 8.62 2.33 18.87
N LEU A 434 8.71 2.94 17.69
CA LEU A 434 9.92 2.96 16.86
C LEU A 434 10.83 4.13 17.27
N PHE A 435 12.12 4.04 16.98
CA PHE A 435 13.13 5.08 17.28
C PHE A 435 13.18 5.52 18.74
N LYS A 436 12.92 4.61 19.68
CA LYS A 436 13.15 4.90 21.09
C LYS A 436 14.60 5.28 21.31
N SER A 437 14.84 6.44 21.94
CA SER A 437 16.17 6.73 22.46
C SER A 437 16.54 5.63 23.44
N SER A 438 17.61 4.89 23.17
CA SER A 438 18.25 4.09 24.21
C SER A 438 18.58 5.05 25.38
N LYS A 439 17.97 4.77 26.54
CA LYS A 439 18.29 5.49 27.78
C LYS A 439 19.71 5.21 28.20
#